data_589fc1ece1b14168a51962d1626e2a4c
#
_entry.id   589fc1ece1b14168a51962d1626e2a4c
#
_cell.length_a   1.000
_cell.length_b   1.000
_cell.length_c   1.000
_cell.angle_alpha   90.00
_cell.angle_beta   90.00
_cell.angle_gamma   90.00
#
_symmetry.space_group_name_H-M   'P 1'
#
loop_
_entity.id
_entity.type
_entity.pdbx_description
1 polymer ?
#
loop_
_entity_poly.entity_id
_entity_poly.type
_entity_poly.pdbx_seq_one_letter_code
_entity_poly.pdbx_strand_id
1 'polypeptide(L)'
;NDININDIFGDIFGDVFGTRSQSRRQRRGSDLQYNLDLDLKDAVLGIQKKIKIPSHTQCSDCSGSGAEKGSSPITCSNCGGSGQIRMQQGFFSVQQTCSVCSGNGQVIKNLCKTCRGVGAIKDNKTLSVNIPAGVDNGDKVRLSGEGEWMKGGQSGDLYVAIRVNNDPIFERDGRHLYIDCLLYTSDAADDIRC
;
A
#
# COMPACT_ATOMS: atom_id res chain seq x y z
N ASN A 1 -51.00 20.29 -3.32
CA ASN A 1 -49.65 19.97 -2.83
C ASN A 1 -49.71 18.66 -2.04
N ASP A 2 -49.86 17.55 -2.76
CA ASP A 2 -49.84 16.22 -2.16
C ASP A 2 -48.39 15.74 -2.05
N ILE A 3 -47.85 15.84 -0.85
CA ILE A 3 -46.59 15.25 -0.50
C ILE A 3 -46.84 13.74 -0.35
N ASN A 4 -46.37 12.95 -1.30
CA ASN A 4 -46.50 11.49 -1.28
C ASN A 4 -45.70 10.91 -0.11
N ILE A 5 -46.40 10.56 0.96
CA ILE A 5 -45.83 9.93 2.17
C ILE A 5 -45.09 8.63 1.84
N ASN A 6 -45.41 7.99 0.72
CA ASN A 6 -44.71 6.76 0.25
C ASN A 6 -43.28 6.98 -0.20
N ASP A 7 -42.93 8.18 -0.72
CA ASP A 7 -41.54 8.46 -1.14
C ASP A 7 -40.61 8.71 0.04
N ILE A 8 -41.13 9.26 1.14
CA ILE A 8 -40.34 9.52 2.36
C ILE A 8 -40.09 8.21 3.14
N PHE A 9 -41.08 7.28 3.11
CA PHE A 9 -40.90 5.98 3.77
C PHE A 9 -40.01 5.03 3.02
N GLY A 10 -39.91 5.11 1.69
CA GLY A 10 -39.03 4.27 0.87
C GLY A 10 -37.54 4.53 1.13
N ASP A 11 -37.14 5.78 1.26
CA ASP A 11 -35.73 6.15 1.45
C ASP A 11 -35.23 5.85 2.86
N ILE A 12 -36.07 5.99 3.90
CA ILE A 12 -35.63 5.76 5.28
C ILE A 12 -35.65 4.27 5.64
N PHE A 13 -36.61 3.50 5.15
CA PHE A 13 -36.71 2.06 5.45
C PHE A 13 -35.86 1.19 4.52
N GLY A 14 -35.59 1.62 3.29
CA GLY A 14 -34.71 0.93 2.36
C GLY A 14 -33.27 0.84 2.87
N ASP A 15 -32.79 1.83 3.61
CA ASP A 15 -31.43 1.88 4.13
C ASP A 15 -31.25 1.09 5.45
N VAL A 16 -32.34 0.88 6.21
CA VAL A 16 -32.33 0.17 7.50
C VAL A 16 -32.60 -1.33 7.36
N PHE A 17 -33.43 -1.75 6.39
CA PHE A 17 -33.79 -3.16 6.16
C PHE A 17 -33.23 -3.74 4.87
N GLY A 18 -32.60 -2.94 4.02
CA GLY A 18 -31.85 -3.42 2.89
C GLY A 18 -30.74 -4.31 3.43
N THR A 19 -30.88 -5.62 3.24
CA THR A 19 -29.82 -6.61 3.45
C THR A 19 -28.58 -6.12 2.70
N ARG A 20 -27.75 -5.31 3.38
CA ARG A 20 -26.39 -5.09 2.92
C ARG A 20 -25.77 -6.47 2.83
N SER A 21 -25.88 -7.07 1.65
CA SER A 21 -24.95 -8.06 1.21
C SER A 21 -23.57 -7.49 1.58
N GLN A 22 -23.05 -7.88 2.75
CA GLN A 22 -21.66 -7.64 3.11
C GLN A 22 -20.86 -8.38 2.04
N SER A 23 -20.62 -7.70 0.91
CA SER A 23 -19.54 -8.09 0.03
C SER A 23 -18.35 -8.18 0.98
N ARG A 24 -17.88 -9.42 1.22
CA ARG A 24 -16.65 -9.68 1.95
C ARG A 24 -15.61 -8.78 1.29
N ARG A 25 -15.37 -7.60 1.87
CA ARG A 25 -14.29 -6.73 1.43
C ARG A 25 -13.06 -7.62 1.45
N GLN A 26 -12.61 -7.97 0.27
CA GLN A 26 -11.43 -8.77 0.08
C GLN A 26 -10.33 -8.12 0.91
N ARG A 27 -9.90 -8.80 1.97
CA ARG A 27 -8.85 -8.28 2.84
C ARG A 27 -7.61 -8.11 1.97
N ARG A 28 -7.12 -6.87 1.90
CA ARG A 28 -5.96 -6.53 1.12
C ARG A 28 -4.89 -5.95 2.04
N GLY A 29 -3.63 -6.27 1.77
CA GLY A 29 -2.49 -5.68 2.46
C GLY A 29 -2.42 -4.18 2.20
N SER A 30 -1.68 -3.48 3.05
CA SER A 30 -1.45 -2.05 2.90
C SER A 30 -0.59 -1.77 1.67
N ASP A 31 -0.87 -0.66 1.00
CA ASP A 31 -0.04 -0.18 -0.08
C ASP A 31 1.24 0.43 0.51
N LEU A 32 2.36 0.25 -0.21
CA LEU A 32 3.66 0.81 0.14
C LEU A 32 4.01 1.96 -0.80
N GLN A 33 4.75 2.92 -0.28
CA GLN A 33 5.34 3.99 -1.08
C GLN A 33 6.86 3.99 -0.92
N TYR A 34 7.56 4.08 -2.05
CA TYR A 34 9.01 4.17 -2.11
C TYR A 34 9.40 5.41 -2.92
N ASN A 35 10.27 6.26 -2.37
CA ASN A 35 10.78 7.42 -3.11
C ASN A 35 12.06 7.01 -3.82
N LEU A 36 12.11 7.25 -5.12
CA LEU A 36 13.23 6.92 -5.98
C LEU A 36 13.83 8.18 -6.54
N ASP A 37 15.09 8.45 -6.17
CA ASP A 37 15.84 9.56 -6.70
C ASP A 37 16.47 9.16 -8.04
N LEU A 38 16.26 10.00 -9.06
CA LEU A 38 16.77 9.84 -10.42
C LEU A 38 17.55 11.07 -10.83
N ASP A 39 18.59 10.87 -11.61
CA ASP A 39 19.27 11.95 -12.31
C ASP A 39 18.45 12.40 -13.51
N LEU A 40 18.61 13.66 -13.91
CA LEU A 40 17.86 14.24 -15.03
C LEU A 40 18.00 13.40 -16.31
N LYS A 41 19.19 12.90 -16.58
CA LYS A 41 19.48 12.04 -17.73
C LYS A 41 18.64 10.76 -17.72
N ASP A 42 18.55 10.09 -16.56
CA ASP A 42 17.79 8.86 -16.40
C ASP A 42 16.27 9.12 -16.52
N ALA A 43 15.81 10.26 -16.03
CA ALA A 43 14.41 10.67 -16.16
C ALA A 43 14.01 10.96 -17.61
N VAL A 44 14.91 11.56 -18.41
CA VAL A 44 14.65 11.88 -19.81
C VAL A 44 14.71 10.65 -20.71
N LEU A 45 15.70 9.78 -20.51
CA LEU A 45 15.91 8.60 -21.36
C LEU A 45 15.08 7.38 -20.94
N GLY A 46 14.64 7.36 -19.70
CA GLY A 46 14.06 6.19 -19.08
C GLY A 46 15.13 5.17 -18.65
N ILE A 47 14.85 4.44 -17.59
CA ILE A 47 15.80 3.48 -17.03
C ILE A 47 15.08 2.30 -16.35
N GLN A 48 15.72 1.14 -16.34
CA GLN A 48 15.34 0.03 -15.51
C GLN A 48 16.24 -0.02 -14.27
N LYS A 49 15.65 0.24 -13.09
CA LYS A 49 16.39 0.30 -11.81
C LYS A 49 15.94 -0.78 -10.86
N LYS A 50 16.90 -1.41 -10.17
CA LYS A 50 16.61 -2.38 -9.12
C LYS A 50 16.52 -1.66 -7.79
N ILE A 51 15.40 -1.82 -7.09
CA ILE A 51 15.15 -1.24 -5.77
C ILE A 51 15.02 -2.35 -4.73
N LYS A 52 15.47 -2.09 -3.51
CA LYS A 52 15.30 -2.98 -2.36
C LYS A 52 14.32 -2.35 -1.39
N ILE A 53 13.25 -3.08 -1.08
CA ILE A 53 12.18 -2.59 -0.23
C ILE A 53 12.01 -3.54 0.94
N PRO A 54 12.01 -3.04 2.18
CA PRO A 54 11.61 -3.83 3.33
C PRO A 54 10.09 -4.07 3.24
N SER A 55 9.69 -5.31 3.14
CA SER A 55 8.28 -5.72 3.07
C SER A 55 8.05 -6.95 3.93
N HIS A 56 6.80 -7.17 4.33
CA HIS A 56 6.43 -8.42 4.96
C HIS A 56 6.08 -9.44 3.87
N THR A 57 6.77 -10.58 3.91
CA THR A 57 6.53 -11.71 3.02
C THR A 57 5.91 -12.87 3.79
N GLN A 58 5.25 -13.74 3.08
CA GLN A 58 4.69 -14.96 3.68
C GLN A 58 5.82 -15.81 4.30
N CYS A 59 5.64 -16.24 5.54
CA CYS A 59 6.59 -17.12 6.20
C CYS A 59 6.66 -18.47 5.46
N SER A 60 7.86 -18.83 4.98
CA SER A 60 8.11 -20.08 4.26
C SER A 60 7.87 -21.32 5.11
N ASP A 61 8.20 -21.26 6.41
CA ASP A 61 8.10 -22.42 7.31
C ASP A 61 6.68 -22.85 7.60
N CYS A 62 5.78 -21.89 7.76
CA CYS A 62 4.37 -22.17 8.08
C CYS A 62 3.41 -21.83 6.94
N SER A 63 3.90 -21.40 5.77
CA SER A 63 3.07 -20.98 4.63
C SER A 63 1.95 -20.02 5.02
N GLY A 64 2.29 -19.04 5.88
CA GLY A 64 1.37 -18.01 6.34
C GLY A 64 0.36 -18.43 7.42
N SER A 65 0.32 -19.68 7.85
CA SER A 65 -0.61 -20.15 8.88
C SER A 65 -0.29 -19.57 10.26
N GLY A 66 0.98 -19.33 10.56
CA GLY A 66 1.49 -18.95 11.87
C GLY A 66 1.66 -20.13 12.82
N ALA A 67 1.22 -21.34 12.44
CA ALA A 67 1.34 -22.55 13.24
C ALA A 67 2.66 -23.30 12.91
N GLU A 68 3.17 -24.04 13.88
CA GLU A 68 4.33 -24.93 13.69
C GLU A 68 3.99 -26.02 12.65
N LYS A 69 4.98 -26.51 11.91
CA LYS A 69 4.82 -27.61 10.95
C LYS A 69 4.16 -28.81 11.62
N GLY A 70 3.07 -29.31 11.05
CA GLY A 70 2.28 -30.43 11.60
C GLY A 70 1.18 -30.00 12.55
N SER A 71 1.05 -28.72 12.90
CA SER A 71 -0.08 -28.18 13.64
C SER A 71 -0.90 -27.24 12.76
N SER A 72 -2.22 -27.19 13.02
CA SER A 72 -3.13 -26.28 12.32
C SER A 72 -3.81 -25.34 13.30
N PRO A 73 -4.20 -24.14 12.87
CA PRO A 73 -5.04 -23.27 13.65
C PRO A 73 -6.38 -23.98 13.97
N ILE A 74 -6.82 -23.90 15.21
CA ILE A 74 -8.10 -24.47 15.68
C ILE A 74 -9.13 -23.36 15.83
N THR A 75 -10.40 -23.67 15.60
CA THR A 75 -11.50 -22.73 15.81
C THR A 75 -11.53 -22.28 17.26
N CYS A 76 -11.63 -20.98 17.50
CA CYS A 76 -11.73 -20.42 18.84
C CYS A 76 -13.03 -20.86 19.50
N SER A 77 -12.94 -21.61 20.61
CA SER A 77 -14.10 -22.11 21.34
C SER A 77 -14.94 -20.99 21.99
N ASN A 78 -14.30 -19.86 22.32
CA ASN A 78 -14.97 -18.76 23.01
C ASN A 78 -15.92 -17.96 22.10
N CYS A 79 -15.62 -17.84 20.81
CA CYS A 79 -16.45 -17.14 19.83
C CYS A 79 -17.00 -18.02 18.72
N GLY A 80 -16.75 -19.34 18.76
CA GLY A 80 -17.19 -20.27 17.71
C GLY A 80 -16.65 -19.93 16.31
N GLY A 81 -15.51 -19.26 16.22
CA GLY A 81 -14.92 -18.86 14.94
C GLY A 81 -15.33 -17.47 14.43
N SER A 82 -16.29 -16.80 15.07
CA SER A 82 -16.81 -15.50 14.62
C SER A 82 -15.81 -14.33 14.84
N GLY A 83 -14.83 -14.49 15.73
CA GLY A 83 -13.91 -13.43 16.14
C GLY A 83 -14.52 -12.38 17.06
N GLN A 84 -15.83 -12.41 17.25
CA GLN A 84 -16.57 -11.44 18.05
C GLN A 84 -17.48 -12.15 19.05
N ILE A 85 -17.72 -11.51 20.19
CA ILE A 85 -18.65 -11.98 21.21
C ILE A 85 -19.77 -10.97 21.30
N ARG A 86 -21.02 -11.43 21.31
CA ARG A 86 -22.18 -10.60 21.56
C ARG A 86 -22.49 -10.64 23.05
N MET A 87 -22.44 -9.49 23.69
CA MET A 87 -22.88 -9.32 25.06
C MET A 87 -24.21 -8.58 25.07
N GLN A 88 -25.25 -9.19 25.65
CA GLN A 88 -26.54 -8.55 25.87
C GLN A 88 -26.52 -7.87 27.22
N GLN A 89 -26.68 -6.56 27.26
CA GLN A 89 -26.94 -5.79 28.49
C GLN A 89 -28.31 -5.14 28.37
N GLY A 90 -29.31 -5.77 28.96
CA GLY A 90 -30.70 -5.33 28.86
C GLY A 90 -31.21 -5.35 27.40
N PHE A 91 -31.67 -4.22 26.89
CA PHE A 91 -32.18 -4.09 25.52
C PHE A 91 -31.08 -3.83 24.47
N PHE A 92 -29.84 -3.65 24.88
CA PHE A 92 -28.74 -3.35 23.96
C PHE A 92 -27.87 -4.59 23.74
N SER A 93 -27.55 -4.87 22.47
CA SER A 93 -26.60 -5.89 22.07
C SER A 93 -25.30 -5.22 21.66
N VAL A 94 -24.23 -5.43 22.41
CA VAL A 94 -22.90 -4.91 22.12
C VAL A 94 -22.05 -6.01 21.52
N GLN A 95 -21.42 -5.77 20.40
CA GLN A 95 -20.44 -6.66 19.80
C GLN A 95 -19.04 -6.25 20.24
N GLN A 96 -18.32 -7.18 20.87
CA GLN A 96 -16.96 -6.97 21.33
C GLN A 96 -16.02 -7.95 20.65
N THR A 97 -14.81 -7.50 20.32
CA THR A 97 -13.77 -8.39 19.80
C THR A 97 -13.44 -9.48 20.82
N CYS A 98 -13.40 -10.73 20.36
CA CYS A 98 -13.06 -11.86 21.23
C CYS A 98 -11.65 -11.71 21.79
N SER A 99 -11.49 -11.64 23.10
CA SER A 99 -10.21 -11.47 23.79
C SER A 99 -9.27 -12.67 23.60
N VAL A 100 -9.83 -13.87 23.42
CA VAL A 100 -9.04 -15.11 23.31
C VAL A 100 -8.34 -15.22 21.95
N CYS A 101 -9.02 -14.86 20.86
CA CYS A 101 -8.46 -14.94 19.50
C CYS A 101 -8.16 -13.57 18.90
N SER A 102 -8.34 -12.48 19.65
CA SER A 102 -8.12 -11.10 19.19
C SER A 102 -8.76 -10.80 17.84
N GLY A 103 -9.96 -11.30 17.61
CA GLY A 103 -10.71 -11.09 16.37
C GLY A 103 -10.41 -12.08 15.23
N ASN A 104 -9.41 -12.95 15.36
CA ASN A 104 -9.02 -13.88 14.29
C ASN A 104 -9.98 -15.08 14.11
N GLY A 105 -10.83 -15.36 15.06
CA GLY A 105 -11.72 -16.54 15.05
C GLY A 105 -11.02 -17.87 15.25
N GLN A 106 -9.70 -17.92 15.24
CA GLN A 106 -8.85 -19.11 15.37
C GLN A 106 -7.77 -18.89 16.43
N VAL A 107 -7.35 -19.98 17.07
CA VAL A 107 -6.27 -19.99 18.06
C VAL A 107 -5.20 -20.98 17.61
N ILE A 108 -3.94 -20.60 17.74
CA ILE A 108 -2.80 -21.44 17.41
C ILE A 108 -2.20 -21.94 18.71
N LYS A 109 -2.19 -23.27 18.93
CA LYS A 109 -1.57 -23.87 20.12
C LYS A 109 -0.05 -23.84 20.05
N ASN A 110 0.52 -24.28 18.91
CA ASN A 110 1.95 -24.32 18.70
C ASN A 110 2.31 -23.25 17.66
N LEU A 111 2.97 -22.20 18.13
CA LEU A 111 3.37 -21.09 17.28
C LEU A 111 4.57 -21.47 16.41
N CYS A 112 4.57 -21.05 15.16
CA CYS A 112 5.73 -21.16 14.28
C CYS A 112 6.92 -20.42 14.90
N LYS A 113 8.07 -21.10 15.02
CA LYS A 113 9.28 -20.55 15.65
C LYS A 113 9.84 -19.34 14.88
N THR A 114 9.73 -19.34 13.55
CA THR A 114 10.27 -18.32 12.67
C THR A 114 9.45 -17.03 12.71
N CYS A 115 8.12 -17.11 12.54
CA CYS A 115 7.26 -15.94 12.51
C CYS A 115 6.52 -15.67 13.84
N ARG A 116 6.67 -16.52 14.85
CA ARG A 116 6.05 -16.40 16.18
C ARG A 116 4.53 -16.20 16.13
N GLY A 117 3.87 -16.90 15.18
CA GLY A 117 2.41 -16.86 15.05
C GLY A 117 1.87 -15.81 14.08
N VAL A 118 2.69 -14.87 13.63
CA VAL A 118 2.27 -13.79 12.71
C VAL A 118 1.93 -14.32 11.31
N GLY A 119 2.64 -15.35 10.85
CA GLY A 119 2.50 -15.89 9.49
C GLY A 119 3.29 -15.12 8.43
N ALA A 120 3.92 -14.00 8.80
CA ALA A 120 4.76 -13.19 7.94
C ALA A 120 6.12 -12.96 8.55
N ILE A 121 7.12 -12.74 7.72
CA ILE A 121 8.48 -12.35 8.10
C ILE A 121 8.86 -11.06 7.39
N LYS A 122 9.68 -10.23 8.05
CA LYS A 122 10.28 -9.08 7.41
C LYS A 122 11.38 -9.56 6.49
N ASP A 123 11.31 -9.19 5.23
CA ASP A 123 12.32 -9.53 4.23
C ASP A 123 12.56 -8.33 3.31
N ASN A 124 13.76 -8.26 2.71
CA ASN A 124 14.10 -7.24 1.75
C ASN A 124 13.84 -7.76 0.33
N LYS A 125 12.74 -7.33 -0.27
CA LYS A 125 12.38 -7.72 -1.63
C LYS A 125 13.14 -6.84 -2.63
N THR A 126 13.83 -7.45 -3.57
CA THR A 126 14.48 -6.75 -4.68
C THR A 126 13.56 -6.77 -5.90
N LEU A 127 13.13 -5.60 -6.34
CA LEU A 127 12.22 -5.43 -7.48
C LEU A 127 12.93 -4.66 -8.59
N SER A 128 12.65 -5.05 -9.83
CA SER A 128 13.08 -4.33 -11.01
C SER A 128 11.95 -3.42 -11.48
N VAL A 129 12.19 -2.11 -11.45
CA VAL A 129 11.22 -1.09 -11.85
C VAL A 129 11.63 -0.52 -13.19
N ASN A 130 10.73 -0.58 -14.15
CA ASN A 130 10.90 0.06 -15.45
C ASN A 130 10.29 1.46 -15.42
N ILE A 131 11.12 2.46 -15.60
CA ILE A 131 10.74 3.87 -15.59
C ILE A 131 10.72 4.34 -17.03
N PRO A 132 9.57 4.79 -17.55
CA PRO A 132 9.48 5.28 -18.92
C PRO A 132 10.28 6.58 -19.10
N ALA A 133 10.63 6.89 -20.35
CA ALA A 133 11.28 8.14 -20.70
C ALA A 133 10.32 9.32 -20.49
N GLY A 134 10.86 10.44 -20.04
CA GLY A 134 10.12 11.69 -19.90
C GLY A 134 9.36 11.85 -18.59
N VAL A 135 9.64 11.00 -17.58
CA VAL A 135 9.02 11.13 -16.25
C VAL A 135 9.38 12.44 -15.57
N ASP A 136 8.46 12.97 -14.77
CA ASP A 136 8.64 14.22 -14.06
C ASP A 136 8.69 14.01 -12.53
N ASN A 137 9.08 15.08 -11.84
CA ASN A 137 9.13 15.08 -10.37
C ASN A 137 7.72 14.93 -9.82
N GLY A 138 7.52 13.93 -8.96
CA GLY A 138 6.23 13.60 -8.36
C GLY A 138 5.43 12.53 -9.11
N ASP A 139 5.87 12.09 -10.29
CA ASP A 139 5.27 10.96 -10.99
C ASP A 139 5.35 9.68 -10.15
N LYS A 140 4.34 8.82 -10.30
CA LYS A 140 4.25 7.56 -9.54
C LYS A 140 4.10 6.38 -10.47
N VAL A 141 5.01 5.43 -10.33
CA VAL A 141 4.91 4.12 -11.00
C VAL A 141 4.29 3.12 -10.03
N ARG A 142 3.18 2.50 -10.42
CA ARG A 142 2.48 1.49 -9.62
C ARG A 142 2.96 0.10 -10.01
N LEU A 143 3.36 -0.68 -9.01
CA LEU A 143 3.65 -2.10 -9.12
C LEU A 143 2.58 -2.88 -8.37
N SER A 144 1.71 -3.54 -9.10
CA SER A 144 0.57 -4.25 -8.53
C SER A 144 1.00 -5.49 -7.75
N GLY A 145 0.47 -5.67 -6.53
CA GLY A 145 0.74 -6.83 -5.69
C GLY A 145 2.11 -6.83 -4.99
N GLU A 146 2.88 -5.73 -5.10
CA GLU A 146 4.22 -5.61 -4.52
C GLU A 146 4.24 -4.84 -3.17
N GLY A 147 3.06 -4.55 -2.62
CA GLY A 147 2.89 -3.96 -1.30
C GLY A 147 3.00 -4.97 -0.17
N GLU A 148 2.45 -4.61 0.99
CA GLU A 148 2.45 -5.48 2.18
C GLU A 148 1.63 -6.74 1.96
N TRP A 149 2.19 -7.86 2.40
CA TRP A 149 1.47 -9.14 2.43
C TRP A 149 0.42 -9.16 3.55
N MET A 150 -0.72 -9.75 3.29
CA MET A 150 -1.77 -9.96 4.29
C MET A 150 -2.21 -11.42 4.35
N LYS A 151 -2.33 -11.96 5.56
CA LYS A 151 -2.82 -13.32 5.79
C LYS A 151 -4.27 -13.48 5.32
N GLY A 152 -4.50 -14.41 4.39
CA GLY A 152 -5.84 -14.69 3.85
C GLY A 152 -6.42 -13.61 2.95
N GLY A 153 -5.58 -12.72 2.44
CA GLY A 153 -5.94 -11.66 1.51
C GLY A 153 -4.95 -11.52 0.36
N GLN A 154 -5.15 -10.50 -0.47
CA GLN A 154 -4.21 -10.11 -1.50
C GLN A 154 -3.18 -9.13 -0.94
N SER A 155 -1.96 -9.15 -1.47
CA SER A 155 -0.97 -8.11 -1.16
C SER A 155 -1.45 -6.74 -1.62
N GLY A 156 -0.96 -5.69 -0.97
CA GLY A 156 -1.13 -4.31 -1.42
C GLY A 156 -0.35 -4.02 -2.71
N ASP A 157 -0.33 -2.79 -3.13
CA ASP A 157 0.48 -2.32 -4.25
C ASP A 157 1.66 -1.51 -3.74
N LEU A 158 2.68 -1.39 -4.59
CA LEU A 158 3.79 -0.49 -4.35
C LEU A 158 3.72 0.70 -5.30
N TYR A 159 3.78 1.89 -4.75
CA TYR A 159 3.88 3.14 -5.48
C TYR A 159 5.30 3.67 -5.38
N VAL A 160 6.00 3.69 -6.51
CA VAL A 160 7.33 4.29 -6.62
C VAL A 160 7.15 5.74 -7.04
N ALA A 161 7.36 6.67 -6.10
CA ALA A 161 7.31 8.10 -6.35
C ALA A 161 8.68 8.56 -6.86
N ILE A 162 8.70 9.18 -8.01
CA ILE A 162 9.92 9.65 -8.68
C ILE A 162 10.26 11.03 -8.16
N ARG A 163 11.52 11.21 -7.80
CA ARG A 163 12.12 12.51 -7.51
C ARG A 163 13.29 12.70 -8.46
N VAL A 164 13.23 13.72 -9.28
CA VAL A 164 14.30 14.08 -10.20
C VAL A 164 15.24 15.05 -9.50
N ASN A 165 16.53 14.68 -9.44
CA ASN A 165 17.57 15.53 -8.89
C ASN A 165 17.84 16.70 -9.82
N ASN A 166 18.15 17.87 -9.26
CA ASN A 166 18.60 19.01 -10.05
C ASN A 166 19.92 18.69 -10.71
N ASP A 167 20.00 19.01 -11.99
CA ASP A 167 21.24 18.89 -12.75
C ASP A 167 22.06 20.18 -12.61
N PRO A 168 23.41 20.12 -12.46
CA PRO A 168 24.24 21.31 -12.30
C PRO A 168 24.34 22.17 -13.55
N ILE A 169 24.02 21.65 -14.71
CA ILE A 169 24.18 22.31 -16.02
C ILE A 169 22.83 22.66 -16.63
N PHE A 170 21.85 21.77 -16.50
CA PHE A 170 20.55 21.89 -17.12
C PHE A 170 19.47 22.25 -16.11
N GLU A 171 18.74 23.29 -16.38
CA GLU A 171 17.50 23.60 -15.68
C GLU A 171 16.31 23.05 -16.49
N ARG A 172 15.44 22.29 -15.83
CA ARG A 172 14.26 21.70 -16.47
C ARG A 172 13.00 22.45 -16.05
N ASP A 173 12.24 22.92 -17.03
CA ASP A 173 10.90 23.44 -16.84
C ASP A 173 9.91 22.64 -17.71
N GLY A 174 9.18 21.72 -17.07
CA GLY A 174 8.29 20.80 -17.73
C GLY A 174 9.01 19.95 -18.80
N ARG A 175 8.74 20.20 -20.08
CA ARG A 175 9.36 19.49 -21.22
C ARG A 175 10.58 20.17 -21.79
N HIS A 176 10.92 21.36 -21.32
CA HIS A 176 12.01 22.16 -21.83
C HIS A 176 13.24 22.05 -20.95
N LEU A 177 14.41 22.04 -21.56
CA LEU A 177 15.70 22.09 -20.91
C LEU A 177 16.37 23.41 -21.27
N TYR A 178 16.82 24.12 -20.24
CA TYR A 178 17.55 25.38 -20.36
C TYR A 178 18.99 25.15 -19.92
N ILE A 179 19.89 25.85 -20.56
CA ILE A 179 21.31 25.91 -20.21
C ILE A 179 21.77 27.34 -20.23
N ASP A 180 22.40 27.80 -19.19
CA ASP A 180 23.06 29.12 -19.17
C ASP A 180 24.42 29.03 -19.83
N CYS A 181 24.53 29.62 -21.01
CA CYS A 181 25.78 29.65 -21.73
C CYS A 181 26.57 30.91 -21.32
N LEU A 182 27.61 30.74 -20.53
CA LEU A 182 28.50 31.84 -20.10
C LEU A 182 29.51 32.27 -21.15
N LEU A 183 29.22 32.11 -22.44
CA LEU A 183 30.16 32.41 -23.52
C LEU A 183 30.44 33.94 -23.72
N TYR A 184 29.86 34.82 -22.91
CA TYR A 184 29.93 36.27 -23.13
C TYR A 184 30.50 37.11 -22.00
N THR A 185 31.45 36.65 -21.23
CA THR A 185 31.97 37.50 -20.12
C THR A 185 33.40 37.96 -20.24
N SER A 186 34.14 37.62 -21.31
CA SER A 186 35.55 38.03 -21.34
C SER A 186 36.01 38.84 -22.53
N ASP A 187 35.20 39.00 -23.62
CA ASP A 187 35.74 39.59 -24.83
C ASP A 187 35.08 40.91 -25.32
N ALA A 188 34.08 41.42 -24.62
CA ALA A 188 33.41 42.66 -25.04
C ALA A 188 34.03 43.96 -24.43
N ALA A 189 35.05 43.83 -23.62
CA ALA A 189 35.63 45.02 -22.95
C ALA A 189 36.93 45.52 -23.55
N ASP A 190 37.54 44.79 -24.48
CA ASP A 190 38.86 45.19 -25.03
C ASP A 190 38.85 45.81 -26.45
N ASP A 191 37.71 45.96 -27.08
CA ASP A 191 37.64 46.45 -28.46
C ASP A 191 37.09 47.87 -28.63
N ILE A 192 37.20 48.70 -27.57
CA ILE A 192 36.97 50.15 -27.71
C ILE A 192 38.23 50.91 -27.29
N ARG A 193 39.26 50.80 -28.10
CA ARG A 193 40.32 51.80 -28.20
C ARG A 193 40.74 51.98 -29.68
N CYS A 194 40.08 52.84 -30.32
CA CYS A 194 40.64 53.72 -31.40
C CYS A 194 40.23 55.11 -31.11
#